data_979d6904a9a7dc47b1d84d52c48efab3
#
_entry.id   979d6904a9a7dc47b1d84d52c48efab3
#
_cell.length_a   1.000
_cell.length_b   1.000
_cell.length_c   1.000
_cell.angle_alpha   90.00
_cell.angle_beta   90.00
_cell.angle_gamma   90.00
#
_symmetry.space_group_name_H-M   'P 1'
#
loop_
_entity.id
_entity.type
_entity.pdbx_description
1 polymer ?
#
loop_
_entity_poly.entity_id
_entity_poly.type
_entity_poly.pdbx_seq_one_letter_code
_entity_poly.pdbx_strand_id
1 'polypeptide(L)'
;TRSVSSAASDVYKRQIDEACIPVITGFQGINDVGDVTTLGRGGSDTTAVAIAASIKAERCDIYTDVDGIYTTDPNVVPEAKKLRSITTEEMLELSGQGAKVMQVRAMEFANRYDVPIRVLSSFKEGEGTLITKEISSMEQPIITGIAMQDNQTKFTLHGVEAVSYTHLRAHETERN
;
A
#
# COMPACT_ATOMS: atom_id res chain seq x y z
N THR A 1 -16.87 -7.15 -1.39
CA THR A 1 -16.51 -5.86 -0.74
C THR A 1 -17.24 -4.76 -1.49
N ARG A 2 -18.34 -4.28 -0.93
CA ARG A 2 -18.98 -3.06 -1.43
C ARG A 2 -17.94 -1.95 -1.29
N SER A 3 -17.60 -1.33 -2.41
CA SER A 3 -16.94 -0.03 -2.42
C SER A 3 -17.63 0.89 -1.40
N VAL A 4 -16.87 1.78 -0.78
CA VAL A 4 -17.43 2.90 0.01
C VAL A 4 -18.66 3.36 -0.74
N SER A 5 -19.85 3.23 -0.13
CA SER A 5 -21.08 3.46 -0.88
C SER A 5 -21.05 4.88 -1.41
N SER A 6 -21.56 5.11 -2.61
CA SER A 6 -21.64 6.45 -3.21
C SER A 6 -22.23 7.46 -2.23
N ALA A 7 -23.19 7.03 -1.41
CA ALA A 7 -23.82 7.85 -0.36
C ALA A 7 -22.84 8.29 0.74
N ALA A 8 -21.91 7.43 1.17
CA ALA A 8 -20.88 7.82 2.16
C ALA A 8 -19.89 8.84 1.56
N SER A 9 -19.47 8.61 0.32
CA SER A 9 -18.63 9.54 -0.43
C SER A 9 -19.29 10.93 -0.57
N ASP A 10 -20.58 10.98 -0.82
CA ASP A 10 -21.33 12.25 -0.95
C ASP A 10 -21.46 13.00 0.37
N VAL A 11 -21.57 12.28 1.50
CA VAL A 11 -21.56 12.90 2.84
C VAL A 11 -20.21 13.55 3.12
N TYR A 12 -19.09 12.88 2.85
CA TYR A 12 -17.75 13.44 3.08
C TYR A 12 -17.46 14.63 2.18
N LYS A 13 -17.87 14.57 0.90
CA LYS A 13 -17.74 15.70 -0.03
C LYS A 13 -18.48 16.93 0.49
N ARG A 14 -19.72 16.76 0.93
CA ARG A 14 -20.51 17.88 1.50
C ARG A 14 -19.82 18.47 2.72
N GLN A 15 -19.28 17.65 3.63
CA GLN A 15 -18.55 18.15 4.79
C GLN A 15 -17.31 18.97 4.40
N ILE A 16 -16.59 18.53 3.36
CA ILE A 16 -15.44 19.25 2.83
C ILE A 16 -15.88 20.58 2.20
N ASP A 17 -16.96 20.59 1.42
CA ASP A 17 -17.51 21.80 0.80
C ASP A 17 -17.98 22.82 1.86
N GLU A 18 -18.41 22.35 3.04
CA GLU A 18 -18.75 23.15 4.21
C GLU A 18 -17.54 23.55 5.07
N ALA A 19 -16.30 23.36 4.56
CA ALA A 19 -15.04 23.60 5.26
C ALA A 19 -14.86 22.80 6.58
N CYS A 20 -15.53 21.66 6.70
CA CYS A 20 -15.35 20.72 7.80
C CYS A 20 -14.25 19.73 7.48
N ILE A 21 -13.50 19.30 8.49
CA ILE A 21 -12.51 18.22 8.37
C ILE A 21 -13.16 16.91 8.84
N PRO A 22 -13.54 16.00 7.93
CA PRO A 22 -14.12 14.71 8.32
C PRO A 22 -13.05 13.80 8.94
N VAL A 23 -13.33 13.26 10.12
CA VAL A 23 -12.51 12.22 10.76
C VAL A 23 -13.18 10.89 10.56
N ILE A 24 -12.50 9.98 9.86
CA ILE A 24 -13.06 8.70 9.43
C ILE A 24 -12.26 7.56 10.08
N THR A 25 -12.96 6.62 10.72
CA THR A 25 -12.33 5.41 11.25
C THR A 25 -11.93 4.48 10.09
N GLY A 26 -10.67 4.13 10.02
CA GLY A 26 -10.15 3.15 9.07
C GLY A 26 -10.20 1.72 9.62
N PHE A 27 -9.60 0.78 8.86
CA PHE A 27 -9.45 -0.63 9.24
C PHE A 27 -10.77 -1.43 9.27
N GLN A 28 -11.88 -0.81 8.96
CA GLN A 28 -13.22 -1.41 9.05
C GLN A 28 -13.84 -1.60 7.67
N GLY A 29 -14.63 -2.65 7.56
CA GLY A 29 -15.54 -2.92 6.45
C GLY A 29 -16.90 -3.32 6.97
N ILE A 30 -17.87 -3.41 6.07
CA ILE A 30 -19.22 -3.92 6.39
C ILE A 30 -19.47 -5.11 5.47
N ASN A 31 -19.92 -6.24 6.03
CA ASN A 31 -20.32 -7.40 5.26
C ASN A 31 -21.73 -7.22 4.65
N ASP A 32 -22.19 -8.21 3.87
CA ASP A 32 -23.46 -8.13 3.17
C ASP A 32 -24.68 -8.15 4.12
N VAL A 33 -24.50 -8.59 5.37
CA VAL A 33 -25.55 -8.62 6.43
C VAL A 33 -25.53 -7.34 7.26
N GLY A 34 -24.55 -6.45 7.08
CA GLY A 34 -24.44 -5.18 7.79
C GLY A 34 -23.52 -5.20 9.02
N ASP A 35 -22.86 -6.32 9.32
CA ASP A 35 -21.93 -6.40 10.44
C ASP A 35 -20.61 -5.68 10.13
N VAL A 36 -20.04 -5.04 11.15
CA VAL A 36 -18.72 -4.42 11.05
C VAL A 36 -17.65 -5.51 11.10
N THR A 37 -16.78 -5.50 10.10
CA THR A 37 -15.65 -6.43 9.96
C THR A 37 -14.35 -5.68 9.89
N THR A 38 -13.21 -6.35 10.13
CA THR A 38 -11.88 -5.79 9.96
C THR A 38 -11.32 -6.12 8.59
N LEU A 39 -10.57 -5.19 8.02
CA LEU A 39 -9.91 -5.40 6.71
C LEU A 39 -8.60 -6.21 6.82
N GLY A 40 -8.18 -6.55 8.03
CA GLY A 40 -6.91 -7.23 8.28
C GLY A 40 -5.71 -6.29 8.18
N ARG A 41 -4.51 -6.87 8.12
CA ARG A 41 -3.24 -6.11 8.12
C ARG A 41 -3.20 -5.10 6.97
N GLY A 42 -2.78 -3.86 7.27
CA GLY A 42 -2.75 -2.74 6.32
C GLY A 42 -4.13 -2.22 5.91
N GLY A 43 -5.17 -2.58 6.67
CA GLY A 43 -6.54 -2.14 6.40
C GLY A 43 -6.72 -0.62 6.52
N SER A 44 -5.98 0.06 7.40
CA SER A 44 -6.00 1.52 7.53
C SER A 44 -5.48 2.21 6.28
N ASP A 45 -4.35 1.75 5.73
CA ASP A 45 -3.77 2.30 4.50
C ASP A 45 -4.72 2.08 3.32
N THR A 46 -5.28 0.86 3.22
CA THR A 46 -6.28 0.53 2.19
C THR A 46 -7.52 1.42 2.31
N THR A 47 -8.00 1.69 3.53
CA THR A 47 -9.13 2.60 3.75
C THR A 47 -8.78 4.02 3.33
N ALA A 48 -7.61 4.53 3.72
CA ALA A 48 -7.17 5.89 3.38
C ALA A 48 -7.11 6.09 1.86
N VAL A 49 -6.48 5.15 1.15
CA VAL A 49 -6.38 5.20 -0.33
C VAL A 49 -7.75 5.07 -1.00
N ALA A 50 -8.64 4.20 -0.49
CA ALA A 50 -9.99 4.05 -1.03
C ALA A 50 -10.83 5.32 -0.85
N ILE A 51 -10.70 6.00 0.29
CA ILE A 51 -11.36 7.29 0.53
C ILE A 51 -10.77 8.36 -0.39
N ALA A 52 -9.44 8.47 -0.48
CA ALA A 52 -8.79 9.42 -1.36
C ALA A 52 -9.25 9.25 -2.82
N ALA A 53 -9.34 8.01 -3.30
CA ALA A 53 -9.88 7.70 -4.63
C ALA A 53 -11.35 8.16 -4.78
N SER A 54 -12.19 7.91 -3.77
CA SER A 54 -13.62 8.20 -3.83
C SER A 54 -13.93 9.70 -3.87
N ILE A 55 -13.16 10.51 -3.17
CA ILE A 55 -13.29 11.97 -3.15
C ILE A 55 -12.44 12.65 -4.22
N LYS A 56 -11.66 11.88 -5.01
CA LYS A 56 -10.70 12.37 -6.00
C LYS A 56 -9.68 13.34 -5.38
N ALA A 57 -9.12 12.94 -4.25
CA ALA A 57 -8.11 13.73 -3.56
C ALA A 57 -6.87 13.90 -4.45
N GLU A 58 -6.24 15.04 -4.35
CA GLU A 58 -4.99 15.33 -5.05
C GLU A 58 -3.86 14.36 -4.65
N ARG A 59 -3.87 13.93 -3.38
CA ARG A 59 -2.87 13.02 -2.81
C ARG A 59 -3.40 12.39 -1.51
N CYS A 60 -2.86 11.23 -1.17
CA CYS A 60 -3.06 10.57 0.11
C CYS A 60 -1.76 10.59 0.91
N ASP A 61 -1.73 11.29 2.03
CA ASP A 61 -0.57 11.34 2.93
C ASP A 61 -0.70 10.24 4.00
N ILE A 62 0.24 9.30 4.02
CA ILE A 62 0.31 8.21 5.00
C ILE A 62 1.40 8.52 6.02
N TYR A 63 1.00 8.73 7.26
CA TYR A 63 1.90 8.96 8.38
C TYR A 63 2.20 7.64 9.09
N THR A 64 3.49 7.31 9.21
CA THR A 64 3.96 6.04 9.76
C THR A 64 5.19 6.25 10.66
N ASP A 65 5.76 5.18 11.17
CA ASP A 65 6.98 5.18 12.01
C ASP A 65 8.28 5.42 11.22
N VAL A 66 8.24 5.26 9.89
CA VAL A 66 9.38 5.56 9.00
C VAL A 66 9.20 6.93 8.33
N ASP A 67 10.30 7.55 7.92
CA ASP A 67 10.31 8.89 7.33
C ASP A 67 10.30 8.89 5.78
N GLY A 68 10.02 7.74 5.19
CA GLY A 68 9.92 7.54 3.75
C GLY A 68 10.33 6.14 3.32
N ILE A 69 10.50 5.96 2.02
CA ILE A 69 10.92 4.72 1.39
C ILE A 69 12.41 4.83 1.06
N TYR A 70 13.15 3.77 1.34
CA TYR A 70 14.58 3.69 1.12
C TYR A 70 14.92 2.71 0.01
N THR A 71 16.12 2.86 -0.55
CA THR A 71 16.65 1.94 -1.59
C THR A 71 16.76 0.50 -1.10
N THR A 72 16.89 0.28 0.21
CA THR A 72 16.80 -1.01 0.91
C THR A 72 16.50 -0.76 2.40
N ASP A 73 16.35 -1.80 3.21
CA ASP A 73 16.10 -1.65 4.65
C ASP A 73 17.31 -0.99 5.35
N PRO A 74 17.17 0.23 5.89
CA PRO A 74 18.27 0.93 6.56
C PRO A 74 18.75 0.26 7.85
N ASN A 75 17.95 -0.65 8.44
CA ASN A 75 18.36 -1.43 9.60
C ASN A 75 19.35 -2.55 9.22
N VAL A 76 19.33 -2.97 7.94
CA VAL A 76 20.24 -3.99 7.40
C VAL A 76 21.43 -3.35 6.71
N VAL A 77 21.18 -2.28 5.95
CA VAL A 77 22.20 -1.53 5.19
C VAL A 77 22.16 -0.08 5.62
N PRO A 78 23.05 0.36 6.52
CA PRO A 78 23.05 1.75 7.01
C PRO A 78 23.26 2.81 5.94
N GLU A 79 23.86 2.45 4.80
CA GLU A 79 24.09 3.32 3.64
C GLU A 79 22.85 3.48 2.74
N ALA A 80 21.73 2.83 3.07
CA ALA A 80 20.49 2.95 2.33
C ALA A 80 20.06 4.41 2.21
N LYS A 81 19.69 4.82 0.99
CA LYS A 81 19.31 6.20 0.71
C LYS A 81 17.80 6.32 0.62
N LYS A 82 17.28 7.39 1.23
CA LYS A 82 15.87 7.72 1.13
C LYS A 82 15.54 8.19 -0.30
N LEU A 83 14.49 7.62 -0.88
CA LEU A 83 13.97 8.00 -2.19
C LEU A 83 13.10 9.25 -2.06
N ARG A 84 13.24 10.19 -2.98
CA ARG A 84 12.32 11.35 -3.08
C ARG A 84 11.00 10.92 -3.70
N SER A 85 11.07 10.08 -4.70
CA SER A 85 9.91 9.53 -5.39
C SER A 85 10.20 8.11 -5.89
N ILE A 86 9.14 7.34 -6.04
CA ILE A 86 9.15 5.98 -6.59
C ILE A 86 7.86 5.78 -7.38
N THR A 87 7.90 4.95 -8.43
CA THR A 87 6.67 4.64 -9.16
C THR A 87 5.79 3.67 -8.37
N THR A 88 4.49 3.74 -8.63
CA THR A 88 3.53 2.82 -8.00
C THR A 88 3.84 1.36 -8.33
N GLU A 89 4.31 1.08 -9.55
CA GLU A 89 4.70 -0.26 -9.99
C GLU A 89 5.92 -0.76 -9.24
N GLU A 90 6.99 0.05 -9.15
CA GLU A 90 8.19 -0.31 -8.38
C GLU A 90 7.87 -0.53 -6.89
N MET A 91 7.01 0.32 -6.30
CA MET A 91 6.59 0.16 -4.91
C MET A 91 5.76 -1.09 -4.70
N LEU A 92 4.91 -1.46 -5.66
CA LEU A 92 4.14 -2.70 -5.64
C LEU A 92 5.06 -3.92 -5.63
N GLU A 93 6.06 -3.94 -6.50
CA GLU A 93 7.09 -4.99 -6.53
C GLU A 93 7.87 -5.07 -5.21
N LEU A 94 8.36 -3.94 -4.69
CA LEU A 94 9.07 -3.91 -3.41
C LEU A 94 8.19 -4.43 -2.25
N SER A 95 6.92 -4.03 -2.20
CA SER A 95 5.96 -4.48 -1.19
C SER A 95 5.68 -5.98 -1.31
N GLY A 96 5.57 -6.50 -2.52
CA GLY A 96 5.39 -7.92 -2.80
C GLY A 96 6.60 -8.77 -2.42
N GLN A 97 7.81 -8.19 -2.46
CA GLN A 97 9.06 -8.85 -2.12
C GLN A 97 9.50 -8.63 -0.67
N GLY A 98 8.63 -8.13 0.20
CA GLY A 98 8.87 -8.06 1.64
C GLY A 98 9.23 -6.68 2.19
N ALA A 99 9.19 -5.63 1.41
CA ALA A 99 9.29 -4.26 1.95
C ALA A 99 8.04 -3.95 2.80
N LYS A 100 8.25 -3.73 4.11
CA LYS A 100 7.16 -3.65 5.10
C LYS A 100 6.52 -2.25 5.22
N VAL A 101 6.94 -1.29 4.43
CA VAL A 101 6.51 0.12 4.56
C VAL A 101 5.06 0.31 4.11
N MET A 102 4.68 -0.31 2.99
CA MET A 102 3.34 -0.21 2.44
C MET A 102 2.74 -1.59 2.19
N GLN A 103 1.44 -1.71 2.39
CA GLN A 103 0.73 -2.96 2.12
C GLN A 103 0.38 -3.09 0.64
N VAL A 104 0.60 -4.28 0.07
CA VAL A 104 0.35 -4.58 -1.35
C VAL A 104 -1.05 -4.16 -1.78
N ARG A 105 -2.08 -4.48 -0.98
CA ARG A 105 -3.47 -4.10 -1.29
C ARG A 105 -3.69 -2.60 -1.40
N ALA A 106 -3.06 -1.79 -0.53
CA ALA A 106 -3.16 -0.34 -0.61
C ALA A 106 -2.51 0.17 -1.89
N MET A 107 -1.38 -0.42 -2.28
CA MET A 107 -0.67 -0.09 -3.52
C MET A 107 -1.47 -0.50 -4.77
N GLU A 108 -2.12 -1.67 -4.77
CA GLU A 108 -3.03 -2.10 -5.85
C GLU A 108 -4.18 -1.12 -6.04
N PHE A 109 -4.78 -0.63 -4.93
CA PHE A 109 -5.81 0.40 -4.99
C PHE A 109 -5.28 1.72 -5.53
N ALA A 110 -4.11 2.17 -5.05
CA ALA A 110 -3.48 3.40 -5.53
C ALA A 110 -3.20 3.34 -7.04
N ASN A 111 -2.66 2.22 -7.52
CA ASN A 111 -2.40 2.01 -8.93
C ASN A 111 -3.68 1.99 -9.77
N ARG A 112 -4.70 1.27 -9.29
CA ARG A 112 -5.98 1.13 -10.01
C ARG A 112 -6.74 2.45 -10.17
N TYR A 113 -6.69 3.31 -9.16
CA TYR A 113 -7.46 4.55 -9.11
C TYR A 113 -6.60 5.80 -9.31
N ASP A 114 -5.32 5.62 -9.62
CA ASP A 114 -4.37 6.70 -9.89
C ASP A 114 -4.28 7.71 -8.74
N VAL A 115 -4.15 7.19 -7.51
CA VAL A 115 -4.04 8.00 -6.30
C VAL A 115 -2.57 8.15 -5.93
N PRO A 116 -1.97 9.35 -6.01
CA PRO A 116 -0.63 9.58 -5.49
C PRO A 116 -0.61 9.40 -3.97
N ILE A 117 0.41 8.71 -3.47
CA ILE A 117 0.62 8.53 -2.02
C ILE A 117 1.91 9.22 -1.62
N ARG A 118 1.90 9.87 -0.46
CA ARG A 118 3.12 10.37 0.14
C ARG A 118 3.31 9.73 1.51
N VAL A 119 4.45 9.07 1.70
CA VAL A 119 4.83 8.43 2.97
C VAL A 119 5.63 9.40 3.80
N LEU A 120 5.18 9.64 5.03
CA LEU A 120 5.71 10.63 5.95
C LEU A 120 5.90 10.02 7.34
N SER A 121 6.83 10.57 8.12
CA SER A 121 6.97 10.20 9.53
C SER A 121 5.92 10.88 10.40
N SER A 122 5.36 10.13 11.35
CA SER A 122 4.54 10.68 12.44
C SER A 122 5.37 11.43 13.48
N PHE A 123 6.70 11.29 13.48
CA PHE A 123 7.60 11.76 14.56
C PHE A 123 8.60 12.81 14.10
N LYS A 124 8.83 12.91 12.80
CA LYS A 124 9.85 13.81 12.22
C LYS A 124 9.26 14.63 11.09
N GLU A 125 9.58 15.89 11.03
CA GLU A 125 9.27 16.71 9.86
C GLU A 125 10.15 16.30 8.67
N GLY A 126 9.61 16.41 7.47
CA GLY A 126 10.32 16.10 6.25
C GLY A 126 9.40 15.97 5.04
N GLU A 127 10.00 15.93 3.87
CA GLU A 127 9.25 15.84 2.60
C GLU A 127 8.66 14.43 2.35
N GLY A 128 9.20 13.41 3.04
CA GLY A 128 8.81 12.03 2.85
C GLY A 128 9.22 11.47 1.49
N THR A 129 8.51 10.44 1.02
CA THR A 129 8.65 9.84 -0.31
C THR A 129 7.32 9.89 -1.04
N LEU A 130 7.32 10.41 -2.26
CA LEU A 130 6.15 10.43 -3.13
C LEU A 130 6.09 9.14 -3.95
N ILE A 131 4.94 8.46 -3.91
CA ILE A 131 4.62 7.31 -4.77
C ILE A 131 3.62 7.80 -5.81
N THR A 132 3.96 7.71 -7.06
CA THR A 132 3.13 8.20 -8.18
C THR A 132 3.26 7.28 -9.38
N LYS A 133 2.33 7.37 -10.32
CA LYS A 133 2.33 6.54 -11.51
C LYS A 133 3.48 6.86 -12.47
N GLU A 134 3.78 8.14 -12.61
CA GLU A 134 4.85 8.63 -13.48
C GLU A 134 5.78 9.56 -12.73
N ILE A 135 7.07 9.41 -12.95
CA ILE A 135 8.09 10.29 -12.42
C ILE A 135 8.70 11.08 -13.59
N SER A 136 8.51 12.40 -13.56
CA SER A 136 8.98 13.31 -14.60
C SER A 136 10.49 13.60 -14.50
N SER A 137 11.34 12.63 -14.16
CA SER A 137 12.80 12.84 -14.13
C SER A 137 13.48 12.26 -15.36
N MET A 138 14.35 13.03 -15.98
CA MET A 138 15.12 12.60 -17.17
C MET A 138 16.17 11.53 -16.86
N GLU A 139 16.54 11.33 -15.60
CA GLU A 139 17.52 10.34 -15.16
C GLU A 139 16.92 9.49 -14.05
N GLN A 140 16.47 8.30 -14.40
CA GLN A 140 16.09 7.28 -13.42
C GLN A 140 17.24 6.29 -13.24
N PRO A 141 17.56 5.89 -11.99
CA PRO A 141 18.52 4.81 -11.77
C PRO A 141 17.97 3.52 -12.36
N ILE A 142 18.84 2.68 -12.92
CA ILE A 142 18.48 1.37 -13.48
C ILE A 142 17.90 0.46 -12.38
N ILE A 143 18.32 0.65 -11.12
CA ILE A 143 17.83 -0.08 -9.94
C ILE A 143 17.38 0.96 -8.92
N THR A 144 16.10 0.99 -8.65
CA THR A 144 15.49 1.92 -7.68
C THR A 144 15.59 1.42 -6.24
N GLY A 145 15.48 0.10 -6.04
CA GLY A 145 15.54 -0.49 -4.71
C GLY A 145 15.77 -2.00 -4.72
N ILE A 146 16.14 -2.52 -3.56
CA ILE A 146 16.35 -3.94 -3.30
C ILE A 146 15.56 -4.32 -2.05
N ALA A 147 14.61 -5.24 -2.19
CA ALA A 147 13.91 -5.86 -1.07
C ALA A 147 14.59 -7.18 -0.69
N MET A 148 14.65 -7.47 0.61
CA MET A 148 15.16 -8.72 1.13
C MET A 148 14.07 -9.41 1.95
N GLN A 149 13.91 -10.70 1.72
CA GLN A 149 12.98 -11.53 2.47
C GLN A 149 13.74 -12.69 3.11
N ASP A 150 13.75 -12.73 4.43
CA ASP A 150 14.38 -13.79 5.21
C ASP A 150 13.46 -15.01 5.36
N ASN A 151 14.06 -16.13 5.79
CA ASN A 151 13.34 -17.36 6.14
C ASN A 151 12.50 -17.97 5.01
N GLN A 152 12.97 -17.86 3.76
CA GLN A 152 12.34 -18.51 2.62
C GLN A 152 12.77 -19.98 2.52
N THR A 153 11.80 -20.87 2.24
CA THR A 153 12.08 -22.27 1.95
C THR A 153 11.57 -22.59 0.55
N LYS A 154 12.47 -23.05 -0.33
CA LYS A 154 12.11 -23.47 -1.68
C LYS A 154 11.79 -24.97 -1.70
N PHE A 155 10.55 -25.31 -2.06
CA PHE A 155 10.16 -26.69 -2.37
C PHE A 155 10.11 -26.87 -3.88
N THR A 156 10.81 -27.87 -4.39
CA THR A 156 10.78 -28.21 -5.81
C THR A 156 10.14 -29.60 -5.96
N LEU A 157 9.03 -29.67 -6.65
CA LEU A 157 8.35 -30.90 -6.97
C LEU A 157 8.79 -31.36 -8.37
N HIS A 158 9.26 -32.59 -8.48
CA HIS A 158 9.65 -33.21 -9.74
C HIS A 158 8.63 -34.31 -10.14
N GLY A 159 8.37 -34.46 -11.43
CA GLY A 159 7.52 -35.53 -11.95
C GLY A 159 6.02 -35.35 -11.67
N VAL A 160 5.59 -34.13 -11.38
CA VAL A 160 4.16 -33.81 -11.24
C VAL A 160 3.59 -33.65 -12.66
N GLU A 161 2.64 -34.49 -13.02
CA GLU A 161 1.89 -34.27 -14.27
C GLU A 161 1.13 -32.94 -14.18
N ALA A 162 1.10 -32.20 -15.30
CA ALA A 162 0.40 -30.93 -15.40
C ALA A 162 -1.12 -31.16 -15.33
N VAL A 163 -1.62 -31.39 -14.11
CA VAL A 163 -3.04 -31.31 -13.82
C VAL A 163 -3.39 -29.85 -13.57
N SER A 164 -4.47 -29.42 -14.19
CA SER A 164 -5.05 -28.10 -14.15
C SER A 164 -4.76 -27.35 -12.83
N TYR A 165 -4.12 -26.19 -12.91
CA TYR A 165 -3.61 -25.34 -11.82
C TYR A 165 -4.62 -24.89 -10.75
N THR A 166 -5.82 -25.40 -10.76
CA THR A 166 -6.91 -24.95 -9.89
C THR A 166 -6.84 -25.42 -8.44
N HIS A 167 -5.92 -26.32 -8.08
CA HIS A 167 -5.89 -26.97 -6.76
C HIS A 167 -4.61 -26.80 -5.93
N LEU A 168 -3.57 -26.16 -6.45
CA LEU A 168 -2.37 -25.84 -5.67
C LEU A 168 -2.45 -24.39 -5.17
N ARG A 169 -3.32 -24.11 -4.20
CA ARG A 169 -3.15 -22.96 -3.34
C ARG A 169 -2.10 -23.31 -2.29
N ALA A 170 -0.97 -22.62 -2.31
CA ALA A 170 -0.08 -22.58 -1.16
C ALA A 170 -0.86 -21.99 0.02
N HIS A 171 -1.17 -22.79 1.03
CA HIS A 171 -1.59 -22.28 2.32
C HIS A 171 -0.33 -21.76 2.99
N GLU A 172 -0.21 -20.44 3.11
CA GLU A 172 0.70 -19.84 4.08
C GLU A 172 0.21 -20.26 5.46
N THR A 173 0.93 -21.18 6.09
CA THR A 173 0.73 -21.45 7.51
C THR A 173 1.45 -20.35 8.27
N GLU A 174 0.66 -19.42 8.84
CA GLU A 174 1.15 -18.54 9.88
C GLU A 174 1.70 -19.40 11.03
N ARG A 175 2.99 -19.26 11.30
CA ARG A 175 3.57 -19.73 12.56
C ARG A 175 3.31 -18.68 13.63
N ASN A 176 2.56 -19.08 14.65
CA ASN A 176 2.48 -18.39 15.93
C ASN A 176 3.86 -18.26 16.59
#